data_c1dbc780a931dcb9f938214f00146dc5
#
_entry.id   c1dbc780a931dcb9f938214f00146dc5
#
_cell.length_a   1.000
_cell.length_b   1.000
_cell.length_c   1.000
_cell.angle_alpha   90.00
_cell.angle_beta   90.00
_cell.angle_gamma   90.00
#
_symmetry.space_group_name_H-M   'P 1'
#
loop_
_entity.id
_entity.type
_entity.pdbx_description
1 polymer ?
#
loop_
_entity_poly.entity_id
_entity_poly.type
_entity_poly.pdbx_seq_one_letter_code
_entity_poly.pdbx_strand_id
1 'polypeptide(L)'
;MVRLLLLLSILLFSINISAMSTAIGHGPIGLMADHFHKKGEWMISLRVSNMEMKKNTLDGKNISDIEILNQPNPSFKMSSMNDMPMMEMSSMKMPKNLSVIPRKMTMRMIMLGAMYAPSDKITLMGMAMFNDKEMELDTYRGMMNRNYLGSFETSSSDLSKISLSVLINLHENESSRWHLIGGLEKSIGENTKKGMVLTPMNTNTSITLPYGMQPSDKALRLLTGVTNVTKINNF
;
A
#
# COMPACT_ATOMS: atom_id res chain seq x y z
N MET A 1 34.78 8.12 21.37
CA MET A 1 35.75 7.57 20.40
C MET A 1 35.24 6.31 19.68
N VAL A 2 34.75 5.30 20.35
CA VAL A 2 34.27 4.04 19.69
C VAL A 2 33.16 4.26 18.66
N ARG A 3 32.19 5.14 18.91
CA ARG A 3 31.11 5.46 17.95
C ARG A 3 31.60 6.18 16.68
N LEU A 4 32.66 6.95 16.78
CA LEU A 4 33.28 7.63 15.64
C LEU A 4 34.08 6.66 14.78
N LEU A 5 34.74 5.69 15.39
CA LEU A 5 35.48 4.61 14.71
C LEU A 5 34.52 3.65 13.95
N LEU A 6 33.34 3.36 14.51
CA LEU A 6 32.30 2.58 13.86
C LEU A 6 31.72 3.28 12.64
N LEU A 7 31.50 4.60 12.71
CA LEU A 7 31.06 5.39 11.55
C LEU A 7 32.15 5.50 10.47
N LEU A 8 33.41 5.60 10.87
CA LEU A 8 34.55 5.65 9.92
C LEU A 8 34.80 4.31 9.26
N SER A 9 34.55 3.17 9.94
CA SER A 9 34.69 1.84 9.33
C SER A 9 33.60 1.53 8.29
N ILE A 10 32.42 2.13 8.41
CA ILE A 10 31.33 2.01 7.42
C ILE A 10 31.66 2.81 6.17
N LEU A 11 32.40 3.92 6.29
CA LEU A 11 32.86 4.73 5.15
C LEU A 11 33.99 4.09 4.33
N LEU A 12 34.71 3.12 4.90
CA LEU A 12 35.84 2.46 4.24
C LEU A 12 35.45 1.22 3.41
N PHE A 13 34.19 0.80 3.48
CA PHE A 13 33.67 -0.15 2.49
C PHE A 13 33.37 0.60 1.18
N SER A 14 34.41 0.81 0.38
CA SER A 14 34.23 1.20 -1.02
C SER A 14 33.57 0.04 -1.77
N ILE A 15 32.26 0.04 -1.77
CA ILE A 15 31.48 -0.80 -2.67
C ILE A 15 31.71 -0.22 -4.06
N ASN A 16 32.32 -0.97 -4.96
CA ASN A 16 32.35 -0.62 -6.38
C ASN A 16 30.91 -0.66 -6.91
N ILE A 17 30.21 0.47 -6.81
CA ILE A 17 28.90 0.65 -7.40
C ILE A 17 29.13 0.97 -8.87
N SER A 18 29.12 -0.04 -9.71
CA SER A 18 29.04 0.16 -11.15
C SER A 18 27.62 0.62 -11.48
N ALA A 19 27.43 1.92 -11.64
CA ALA A 19 26.17 2.43 -12.14
C ALA A 19 26.01 1.99 -13.60
N MET A 20 24.86 1.39 -13.94
CA MET A 20 24.53 1.09 -15.34
C MET A 20 24.52 2.40 -16.14
N SER A 21 25.27 2.42 -17.22
CA SER A 21 25.70 3.63 -17.94
C SER A 21 24.60 4.34 -18.75
N THR A 22 23.37 3.83 -18.83
CA THR A 22 22.30 4.48 -19.62
C THR A 22 20.93 4.31 -18.99
N ALA A 23 20.18 5.42 -18.86
CA ALA A 23 18.78 5.44 -18.41
C ALA A 23 17.85 4.62 -19.35
N ILE A 24 18.26 4.41 -20.60
CA ILE A 24 17.55 3.62 -21.62
C ILE A 24 17.59 2.10 -21.30
N GLY A 25 18.53 1.66 -20.48
CA GLY A 25 18.64 0.25 -20.06
C GLY A 25 17.65 -0.18 -18.99
N HIS A 26 16.93 0.76 -18.38
CA HIS A 26 15.95 0.49 -17.33
C HIS A 26 14.53 0.51 -17.89
N GLY A 27 13.70 -0.40 -17.40
CA GLY A 27 12.26 -0.38 -17.63
C GLY A 27 11.56 0.82 -16.98
N PRO A 28 10.25 1.00 -17.20
CA PRO A 28 9.48 2.05 -16.57
C PRO A 28 9.64 2.07 -15.04
N ILE A 29 9.62 3.27 -14.43
CA ILE A 29 9.86 3.49 -12.99
C ILE A 29 9.01 2.59 -12.06
N GLY A 30 7.85 2.13 -12.52
CA GLY A 30 6.96 1.23 -11.78
C GLY A 30 7.36 -0.25 -11.84
N LEU A 31 8.25 -0.64 -12.74
CA LEU A 31 8.64 -2.03 -12.92
C LEU A 31 9.86 -2.35 -12.07
N MET A 32 9.73 -3.37 -11.21
CA MET A 32 10.86 -3.95 -10.49
C MET A 32 11.34 -5.18 -11.27
N ALA A 33 12.66 -5.44 -11.23
CA ALA A 33 13.24 -6.61 -11.87
C ALA A 33 13.12 -6.61 -13.41
N ASP A 34 13.35 -5.46 -14.02
CA ASP A 34 13.41 -5.26 -15.47
C ASP A 34 14.76 -5.69 -16.09
N HIS A 35 15.79 -5.88 -15.28
CA HIS A 35 17.15 -6.22 -15.71
C HIS A 35 17.83 -7.20 -14.76
N PHE A 36 18.89 -7.81 -15.26
CA PHE A 36 19.77 -8.69 -14.49
C PHE A 36 21.03 -7.97 -14.07
N HIS A 37 21.61 -8.47 -12.99
CA HIS A 37 22.92 -8.10 -12.51
C HIS A 37 23.94 -9.19 -12.87
N LYS A 38 25.17 -8.79 -13.15
CA LYS A 38 26.29 -9.72 -13.33
C LYS A 38 26.72 -10.29 -11.97
N LYS A 39 27.34 -11.45 -12.00
CA LYS A 39 27.86 -12.10 -10.80
C LYS A 39 28.65 -11.13 -9.93
N GLY A 40 28.26 -11.05 -8.66
CA GLY A 40 28.88 -10.22 -7.62
C GLY A 40 28.36 -8.78 -7.57
N GLU A 41 27.49 -8.36 -8.48
CA GLU A 41 26.92 -7.01 -8.45
C GLU A 41 25.84 -6.87 -7.38
N TRP A 42 25.81 -5.67 -6.80
CA TRP A 42 24.81 -5.24 -5.85
C TRP A 42 24.08 -4.00 -6.37
N MET A 43 22.78 -3.93 -6.10
CA MET A 43 21.98 -2.73 -6.32
C MET A 43 21.14 -2.44 -5.07
N ILE A 44 21.08 -1.16 -4.71
CA ILE A 44 20.16 -0.66 -3.68
C ILE A 44 19.24 0.38 -4.34
N SER A 45 17.96 0.30 -4.08
CA SER A 45 16.97 1.22 -4.61
C SER A 45 16.10 1.80 -3.50
N LEU A 46 15.82 3.09 -3.60
CA LEU A 46 14.84 3.79 -2.78
C LEU A 46 13.81 4.42 -3.71
N ARG A 47 12.52 4.12 -3.48
CA ARG A 47 11.42 4.71 -4.22
C ARG A 47 10.45 5.38 -3.25
N VAL A 48 9.97 6.54 -3.63
CA VAL A 48 8.89 7.24 -2.94
C VAL A 48 7.77 7.45 -3.94
N SER A 49 6.57 7.00 -3.59
CA SER A 49 5.37 7.20 -4.38
C SER A 49 4.32 7.92 -3.55
N ASN A 50 3.74 8.96 -4.12
CA ASN A 50 2.61 9.67 -3.51
C ASN A 50 1.38 9.46 -4.39
N MET A 51 0.27 9.10 -3.75
CA MET A 51 -1.02 8.92 -4.40
C MET A 51 -2.05 9.79 -3.71
N GLU A 52 -2.87 10.48 -4.48
CA GLU A 52 -3.97 11.29 -3.98
C GLU A 52 -5.27 10.87 -4.67
N MET A 53 -6.29 10.60 -3.87
CA MET A 53 -7.63 10.22 -4.31
C MET A 53 -8.63 11.26 -3.77
N LYS A 54 -9.40 11.89 -4.67
CA LYS A 54 -10.32 13.00 -4.33
C LYS A 54 -11.77 12.75 -4.77
N LYS A 55 -12.03 11.66 -5.47
CA LYS A 55 -13.36 11.41 -6.05
C LYS A 55 -13.88 10.06 -5.62
N ASN A 56 -15.18 10.03 -5.30
CA ASN A 56 -15.90 8.78 -5.11
C ASN A 56 -16.50 8.33 -6.43
N THR A 57 -16.37 7.05 -6.74
CA THR A 57 -16.91 6.45 -7.95
C THR A 57 -17.73 5.21 -7.63
N LEU A 58 -18.78 4.97 -8.40
CA LEU A 58 -19.59 3.75 -8.40
C LEU A 58 -19.71 3.30 -9.85
N ASP A 59 -19.38 2.03 -10.12
CA ASP A 59 -19.39 1.44 -11.47
C ASP A 59 -18.63 2.28 -12.52
N GLY A 60 -17.49 2.85 -12.11
CA GLY A 60 -16.63 3.68 -12.98
C GLY A 60 -17.12 5.10 -13.23
N LYS A 61 -18.25 5.53 -12.65
CA LYS A 61 -18.81 6.87 -12.76
C LYS A 61 -18.66 7.64 -11.46
N ASN A 62 -18.44 8.95 -11.54
CA ASN A 62 -18.47 9.81 -10.36
C ASN A 62 -19.85 9.75 -9.70
N ILE A 63 -19.87 9.62 -8.38
CA ILE A 63 -21.09 9.58 -7.57
C ILE A 63 -21.20 10.82 -6.70
N SER A 64 -22.39 11.41 -6.61
CA SER A 64 -22.66 12.57 -5.77
C SER A 64 -22.81 12.21 -4.29
N ASP A 65 -22.67 13.20 -3.43
CA ASP A 65 -22.85 13.04 -1.97
C ASP A 65 -24.20 12.44 -1.60
N ILE A 66 -25.26 12.92 -2.25
CA ILE A 66 -26.63 12.44 -2.03
C ILE A 66 -26.76 10.96 -2.39
N GLU A 67 -26.16 10.57 -3.52
CA GLU A 67 -26.17 9.18 -3.94
C GLU A 67 -25.36 8.29 -3.00
N ILE A 68 -24.21 8.77 -2.47
CA ILE A 68 -23.43 8.05 -1.46
C ILE A 68 -24.25 7.87 -0.19
N LEU A 69 -24.87 8.93 0.32
CA LEU A 69 -25.66 8.89 1.52
C LEU A 69 -26.92 8.00 1.39
N ASN A 70 -27.36 7.72 0.18
CA ASN A 70 -28.47 6.81 -0.08
C ASN A 70 -28.02 5.33 -0.21
N GLN A 71 -26.71 5.07 -0.32
CA GLN A 71 -26.22 3.69 -0.37
C GLN A 71 -26.47 2.97 0.97
N PRO A 72 -26.79 1.68 0.93
CA PRO A 72 -26.98 0.88 2.14
C PRO A 72 -25.65 0.78 2.91
N ASN A 73 -25.72 0.83 4.22
CA ASN A 73 -24.57 0.64 5.09
C ASN A 73 -24.31 -0.88 5.26
N PRO A 74 -23.22 -1.44 4.75
CA PRO A 74 -22.97 -2.88 4.85
C PRO A 74 -22.73 -3.34 6.29
N SER A 75 -22.42 -2.43 7.21
CA SER A 75 -22.27 -2.74 8.64
C SER A 75 -23.59 -2.70 9.41
N PHE A 76 -24.68 -2.32 8.74
CA PHE A 76 -26.01 -2.33 9.37
C PHE A 76 -26.50 -3.76 9.50
N LYS A 77 -26.55 -4.27 10.73
CA LYS A 77 -27.18 -5.56 11.05
C LYS A 77 -28.61 -5.29 11.52
N MET A 78 -29.56 -5.85 10.82
CA MET A 78 -30.96 -5.87 11.27
C MET A 78 -31.07 -6.95 12.36
N SER A 79 -30.92 -6.56 13.62
CA SER A 79 -31.22 -7.45 14.73
C SER A 79 -32.71 -7.74 14.71
N SER A 80 -33.11 -9.03 14.69
CA SER A 80 -34.50 -9.41 14.86
C SER A 80 -34.99 -8.89 16.24
N MET A 81 -36.15 -8.24 16.27
CA MET A 81 -36.70 -7.62 17.47
C MET A 81 -36.93 -8.59 18.63
N ASN A 82 -36.76 -9.89 18.40
CA ASN A 82 -37.11 -10.95 19.38
C ASN A 82 -35.98 -11.35 20.32
N ASP A 83 -34.73 -10.91 20.08
CA ASP A 83 -33.56 -11.42 20.81
C ASP A 83 -32.82 -10.37 21.65
N MET A 84 -33.37 -9.16 21.86
CA MET A 84 -32.67 -8.13 22.63
C MET A 84 -33.22 -7.98 24.06
N PRO A 85 -32.35 -8.15 25.08
CA PRO A 85 -32.69 -7.69 26.43
C PRO A 85 -32.91 -6.15 26.43
N MET A 86 -33.91 -5.68 27.12
CA MET A 86 -34.36 -4.28 27.17
C MET A 86 -33.28 -3.25 27.59
N MET A 87 -32.13 -3.70 28.11
CA MET A 87 -31.01 -2.85 28.56
C MET A 87 -29.99 -2.47 27.48
N GLU A 88 -29.95 -3.13 26.31
CA GLU A 88 -29.02 -2.83 25.23
C GLU A 88 -29.54 -1.88 24.14
N MET A 89 -30.73 -1.29 24.37
CA MET A 89 -31.35 -0.34 23.43
C MET A 89 -30.60 1.00 23.29
N SER A 90 -29.58 1.26 24.10
CA SER A 90 -28.73 2.46 23.99
C SER A 90 -27.42 2.23 23.23
N SER A 91 -27.09 1.00 22.86
CA SER A 91 -25.92 0.73 22.06
C SER A 91 -26.19 1.11 20.60
N MET A 92 -25.59 2.20 20.21
CA MET A 92 -25.44 2.81 18.87
C MET A 92 -26.10 2.01 17.74
N LYS A 93 -27.32 2.31 17.38
CA LYS A 93 -27.93 1.81 16.14
C LYS A 93 -27.17 2.46 14.98
N MET A 94 -26.34 1.69 14.30
CA MET A 94 -25.71 2.17 13.08
C MET A 94 -26.80 2.60 12.08
N PRO A 95 -26.62 3.72 11.38
CA PRO A 95 -27.60 4.16 10.40
C PRO A 95 -27.73 3.12 9.28
N LYS A 96 -28.95 2.93 8.77
CA LYS A 96 -29.28 2.00 7.69
C LYS A 96 -28.49 2.31 6.41
N ASN A 97 -28.23 3.58 6.17
CA ASN A 97 -27.51 4.07 5.00
C ASN A 97 -26.16 4.68 5.43
N LEU A 98 -25.24 4.83 4.48
CA LEU A 98 -23.97 5.50 4.71
C LEU A 98 -24.19 6.92 5.23
N SER A 99 -23.37 7.36 6.17
CA SER A 99 -23.42 8.68 6.79
C SER A 99 -22.08 9.36 6.89
N VAL A 100 -21.03 8.72 6.36
CA VAL A 100 -19.67 9.27 6.30
C VAL A 100 -19.19 9.20 4.85
N ILE A 101 -18.68 10.32 4.35
CA ILE A 101 -18.21 10.46 2.97
C ILE A 101 -16.70 10.72 2.98
N PRO A 102 -15.88 9.87 2.37
CA PRO A 102 -14.48 10.19 2.12
C PRO A 102 -14.37 11.37 1.15
N ARG A 103 -13.55 12.36 1.50
CA ARG A 103 -13.29 13.55 0.66
C ARG A 103 -11.97 13.44 -0.06
N LYS A 104 -10.96 13.08 0.70
CA LYS A 104 -9.60 13.00 0.20
C LYS A 104 -8.89 11.88 0.92
N MET A 105 -8.10 11.11 0.17
CA MET A 105 -7.15 10.18 0.75
C MET A 105 -5.79 10.42 0.12
N THR A 106 -4.77 10.58 0.95
CA THR A 106 -3.37 10.58 0.52
C THR A 106 -2.69 9.32 1.00
N MET A 107 -1.86 8.76 0.16
CA MET A 107 -1.02 7.62 0.51
C MET A 107 0.40 7.85 0.03
N ARG A 108 1.33 7.82 0.97
CA ARG A 108 2.75 7.86 0.69
C ARG A 108 3.34 6.48 0.91
N MET A 109 4.02 5.96 -0.09
CA MET A 109 4.71 4.68 -0.04
C MET A 109 6.20 4.92 -0.17
N ILE A 110 6.97 4.37 0.76
CA ILE A 110 8.43 4.35 0.71
C ILE A 110 8.85 2.89 0.56
N MET A 111 9.57 2.59 -0.52
CA MET A 111 10.04 1.25 -0.83
C MET A 111 11.56 1.25 -0.85
N LEU A 112 12.15 0.40 -0.03
CA LEU A 112 13.57 0.10 -0.02
C LEU A 112 13.78 -1.28 -0.63
N GLY A 113 14.60 -1.36 -1.66
CA GLY A 113 14.96 -2.60 -2.35
C GLY A 113 16.46 -2.82 -2.36
N ALA A 114 16.85 -4.08 -2.31
CA ALA A 114 18.23 -4.51 -2.50
C ALA A 114 18.26 -5.73 -3.42
N MET A 115 19.21 -5.77 -4.34
CA MET A 115 19.47 -6.90 -5.22
C MET A 115 20.90 -7.33 -5.10
N TYR A 116 21.13 -8.63 -5.26
CA TYR A 116 22.45 -9.24 -5.32
C TYR A 116 22.46 -10.39 -6.30
N ALA A 117 23.46 -10.43 -7.18
CA ALA A 117 23.64 -11.49 -8.16
C ALA A 117 24.74 -12.48 -7.72
N PRO A 118 24.40 -13.64 -7.15
CA PRO A 118 25.38 -14.68 -6.83
C PRO A 118 25.94 -15.34 -8.10
N SER A 119 25.24 -15.24 -9.24
CA SER A 119 25.68 -15.73 -10.55
C SER A 119 25.04 -14.91 -11.67
N ASP A 120 25.55 -15.03 -12.90
CA ASP A 120 25.00 -14.34 -14.09
C ASP A 120 23.58 -14.83 -14.46
N LYS A 121 23.10 -15.92 -13.85
CA LYS A 121 21.76 -16.47 -14.11
C LYS A 121 20.76 -16.21 -13.00
N ILE A 122 21.21 -15.79 -11.81
CA ILE A 122 20.38 -15.67 -10.64
C ILE A 122 20.62 -14.30 -9.99
N THR A 123 19.54 -13.58 -9.73
CA THR A 123 19.54 -12.37 -8.91
C THR A 123 18.56 -12.55 -7.75
N LEU A 124 19.04 -12.34 -6.53
CA LEU A 124 18.22 -12.30 -5.32
C LEU A 124 17.74 -10.88 -5.11
N MET A 125 16.47 -10.70 -4.74
CA MET A 125 15.88 -9.39 -4.47
C MET A 125 15.14 -9.41 -3.15
N GLY A 126 15.47 -8.46 -2.29
CA GLY A 126 14.74 -8.16 -1.06
C GLY A 126 14.09 -6.78 -1.15
N MET A 127 12.87 -6.63 -0.64
CA MET A 127 12.17 -5.35 -0.61
C MET A 127 11.41 -5.17 0.68
N ALA A 128 11.41 -3.95 1.20
CA ALA A 128 10.58 -3.51 2.32
C ALA A 128 9.76 -2.30 1.91
N MET A 129 8.49 -2.24 2.31
CA MET A 129 7.57 -1.17 1.99
C MET A 129 6.96 -0.57 3.26
N PHE A 130 7.13 0.72 3.42
CA PHE A 130 6.46 1.53 4.44
C PHE A 130 5.32 2.32 3.78
N ASN A 131 4.14 2.31 4.41
CA ASN A 131 2.98 3.07 3.98
C ASN A 131 2.60 4.09 5.05
N ASP A 132 2.28 5.28 4.58
CA ASP A 132 1.68 6.35 5.36
C ASP A 132 0.40 6.80 4.65
N LYS A 133 -0.73 6.77 5.35
CA LYS A 133 -2.07 7.01 4.81
C LYS A 133 -2.78 8.04 5.66
N GLU A 134 -3.40 9.01 5.01
CA GLU A 134 -4.26 10.02 5.62
C GLU A 134 -5.57 10.08 4.86
N MET A 135 -6.68 10.24 5.56
CA MET A 135 -8.00 10.35 4.96
C MET A 135 -8.83 11.42 5.67
N GLU A 136 -9.33 12.36 4.88
CA GLU A 136 -10.30 13.37 5.29
C GLU A 136 -11.72 12.85 5.01
N LEU A 137 -12.61 12.97 5.97
CA LEU A 137 -13.98 12.46 5.89
C LEU A 137 -14.96 13.48 6.44
N ASP A 138 -16.13 13.54 5.80
CA ASP A 138 -17.28 14.32 6.27
C ASP A 138 -18.32 13.41 6.89
N THR A 139 -18.86 13.83 8.03
CA THR A 139 -19.95 13.11 8.71
C THR A 139 -21.26 13.86 8.58
N TYR A 140 -22.30 13.10 8.29
CA TYR A 140 -23.68 13.53 8.21
C TYR A 140 -24.51 12.81 9.26
N ARG A 141 -25.56 13.47 9.76
CA ARG A 141 -26.47 12.88 10.75
C ARG A 141 -27.10 11.59 10.20
N GLY A 142 -27.13 10.55 11.01
CA GLY A 142 -27.55 9.22 10.57
C GLY A 142 -29.05 9.02 10.45
N MET A 143 -29.86 9.88 11.05
CA MET A 143 -31.34 9.77 11.11
C MET A 143 -32.01 11.07 10.69
N MET A 144 -33.13 10.96 10.02
CA MET A 144 -34.12 11.92 9.55
C MET A 144 -33.64 13.18 8.81
N ASN A 145 -32.75 13.97 9.32
CA ASN A 145 -32.16 15.10 8.61
C ASN A 145 -30.70 14.84 8.39
N ARG A 146 -30.30 14.60 7.11
CA ARG A 146 -28.93 14.34 6.67
C ARG A 146 -28.07 15.60 6.77
N ASN A 147 -28.15 16.34 7.90
CA ASN A 147 -27.38 17.54 8.11
C ASN A 147 -25.90 17.19 8.29
N TYR A 148 -25.06 17.98 7.66
CA TYR A 148 -23.62 17.95 7.87
C TYR A 148 -23.29 18.24 9.33
N LEU A 149 -22.46 17.41 9.96
CA LEU A 149 -22.04 17.51 11.34
C LEU A 149 -20.63 18.07 11.50
N GLY A 150 -19.76 17.78 10.56
CA GLY A 150 -18.35 18.19 10.58
C GLY A 150 -17.46 17.25 9.81
N SER A 151 -16.19 17.66 9.66
CA SER A 151 -15.13 16.85 9.08
C SER A 151 -14.22 16.30 10.18
N PHE A 152 -13.57 15.19 9.88
CA PHE A 152 -12.53 14.62 10.71
C PHE A 152 -11.47 13.96 9.82
N GLU A 153 -10.32 13.69 10.41
CA GLU A 153 -9.19 13.08 9.72
C GLU A 153 -8.79 11.80 10.45
N THR A 154 -8.36 10.82 9.67
CA THR A 154 -7.78 9.58 10.19
C THR A 154 -6.45 9.33 9.48
N SER A 155 -5.50 8.80 10.23
CA SER A 155 -4.17 8.46 9.68
C SER A 155 -3.73 7.08 10.15
N SER A 156 -2.86 6.47 9.36
CA SER A 156 -2.19 5.24 9.73
C SER A 156 -0.85 5.11 9.03
N SER A 157 0.16 4.72 9.75
CA SER A 157 1.49 4.48 9.20
C SER A 157 2.12 3.24 9.81
N ASP A 158 2.84 2.46 8.99
CA ASP A 158 3.60 1.30 9.46
C ASP A 158 4.48 0.72 8.34
N LEU A 159 5.41 -0.15 8.72
CA LEU A 159 6.11 -1.04 7.80
C LEU A 159 5.11 -2.09 7.28
N SER A 160 4.60 -1.87 6.08
CA SER A 160 3.45 -2.60 5.53
C SER A 160 3.81 -4.05 5.19
N LYS A 161 4.89 -4.25 4.45
CA LYS A 161 5.28 -5.57 3.95
C LYS A 161 6.75 -5.69 3.65
N ILE A 162 7.23 -6.94 3.65
CA ILE A 162 8.54 -7.35 3.17
C ILE A 162 8.37 -8.44 2.12
N SER A 163 9.28 -8.48 1.14
CA SER A 163 9.32 -9.55 0.14
C SER A 163 10.73 -10.01 -0.14
N LEU A 164 10.83 -11.27 -0.48
CA LEU A 164 12.05 -11.91 -0.97
C LEU A 164 11.73 -12.64 -2.26
N SER A 165 12.49 -12.41 -3.30
CA SER A 165 12.29 -13.04 -4.60
C SER A 165 13.61 -13.36 -5.28
N VAL A 166 13.54 -14.30 -6.22
CA VAL A 166 14.62 -14.75 -7.06
C VAL A 166 14.24 -14.48 -8.50
N LEU A 167 15.13 -13.85 -9.24
CA LEU A 167 15.04 -13.70 -10.68
C LEU A 167 15.96 -14.72 -11.32
N ILE A 168 15.46 -15.45 -12.31
CA ILE A 168 16.18 -16.48 -13.04
C ILE A 168 16.22 -16.08 -14.51
N ASN A 169 17.42 -15.89 -15.05
CA ASN A 169 17.63 -15.63 -16.47
C ASN A 169 17.34 -16.90 -17.27
N LEU A 170 16.30 -16.86 -18.10
CA LEU A 170 15.92 -17.97 -18.98
C LEU A 170 16.64 -17.88 -20.33
N HIS A 171 16.70 -16.69 -20.89
CA HIS A 171 17.29 -16.43 -22.18
C HIS A 171 17.68 -14.96 -22.33
N GLU A 172 18.86 -14.72 -22.89
CA GLU A 172 19.34 -13.37 -23.20
C GLU A 172 20.12 -13.41 -24.52
N ASN A 173 19.74 -12.52 -25.44
CA ASN A 173 20.47 -12.22 -26.66
C ASN A 173 20.47 -10.70 -26.89
N GLU A 174 21.04 -10.23 -28.00
CA GLU A 174 21.20 -8.81 -28.31
C GLU A 174 19.85 -8.05 -28.39
N SER A 175 18.79 -8.73 -28.79
CA SER A 175 17.47 -8.14 -29.04
C SER A 175 16.41 -8.47 -27.99
N SER A 176 16.57 -9.54 -27.21
CA SER A 176 15.53 -10.00 -26.29
C SER A 176 16.11 -10.61 -25.01
N ARG A 177 15.46 -10.32 -23.88
CA ARG A 177 15.74 -10.92 -22.58
C ARG A 177 14.47 -11.48 -21.98
N TRP A 178 14.56 -12.69 -21.42
CA TRP A 178 13.47 -13.36 -20.73
C TRP A 178 13.90 -13.78 -19.35
N HIS A 179 13.09 -13.47 -18.34
CA HIS A 179 13.36 -13.96 -17.00
C HIS A 179 12.09 -14.34 -16.25
N LEU A 180 12.28 -15.29 -15.35
CA LEU A 180 11.29 -15.77 -14.41
C LEU A 180 11.52 -15.09 -13.05
N ILE A 181 10.44 -14.72 -12.38
CA ILE A 181 10.44 -14.23 -11.00
C ILE A 181 9.66 -15.21 -10.15
N GLY A 182 10.26 -15.63 -9.02
CA GLY A 182 9.59 -16.40 -7.98
C GLY A 182 9.92 -15.82 -6.61
N GLY A 183 8.94 -15.73 -5.71
CA GLY A 183 9.21 -15.16 -4.39
C GLY A 183 8.04 -15.24 -3.42
N LEU A 184 8.28 -14.73 -2.24
CA LEU A 184 7.31 -14.63 -1.15
C LEU A 184 7.23 -13.19 -0.66
N GLU A 185 6.01 -12.72 -0.40
CA GLU A 185 5.72 -11.44 0.23
C GLU A 185 4.92 -11.70 1.51
N LYS A 186 5.37 -11.11 2.61
CA LYS A 186 4.67 -11.13 3.90
C LYS A 186 4.27 -9.72 4.30
N SER A 187 2.98 -9.51 4.49
CA SER A 187 2.45 -8.32 5.12
C SER A 187 2.66 -8.41 6.64
N ILE A 188 3.41 -7.47 7.21
CA ILE A 188 3.88 -7.50 8.59
C ILE A 188 3.30 -6.38 9.46
N GLY A 189 2.89 -5.26 8.85
CA GLY A 189 2.32 -4.11 9.53
C GLY A 189 1.10 -4.46 10.39
N GLU A 190 0.69 -3.57 11.25
CA GLU A 190 -0.51 -3.73 12.07
C GLU A 190 -1.78 -3.68 11.21
N ASN A 191 -2.81 -4.47 11.57
CA ASN A 191 -4.12 -4.49 10.90
C ASN A 191 -5.29 -4.16 11.83
N THR A 192 -4.98 -3.62 13.01
CA THR A 192 -5.95 -3.22 14.04
C THR A 192 -5.78 -1.76 14.46
N LYS A 193 -5.16 -0.94 13.60
CA LYS A 193 -4.99 0.50 13.83
C LYS A 193 -6.33 1.14 14.11
N LYS A 194 -6.35 1.97 15.16
CA LYS A 194 -7.52 2.73 15.59
C LYS A 194 -7.34 4.21 15.26
N GLY A 195 -8.45 4.90 15.05
CA GLY A 195 -8.50 6.35 14.88
C GLY A 195 -9.72 6.95 15.51
N MET A 196 -9.64 8.23 15.83
CA MET A 196 -10.78 9.00 16.29
C MET A 196 -11.66 9.35 15.09
N VAL A 197 -12.96 9.08 15.21
CA VAL A 197 -13.93 9.39 14.17
C VAL A 197 -15.09 10.19 14.74
N LEU A 198 -15.63 11.11 13.95
CA LEU A 198 -16.87 11.80 14.25
C LEU A 198 -18.04 10.90 13.79
N THR A 199 -18.83 10.42 14.74
CA THR A 199 -19.94 9.51 14.45
C THR A 199 -21.17 10.27 13.93
N PRO A 200 -22.11 9.58 13.24
CA PRO A 200 -23.38 10.15 12.82
C PRO A 200 -24.30 10.63 13.97
N MET A 201 -23.93 10.37 15.20
CA MET A 201 -24.59 10.87 16.43
C MET A 201 -23.92 12.11 17.02
N ASN A 202 -22.98 12.72 16.29
CA ASN A 202 -22.20 13.89 16.72
C ASN A 202 -21.35 13.63 17.98
N THR A 203 -20.73 12.46 18.05
CA THR A 203 -19.79 12.08 19.13
C THR A 203 -18.47 11.63 18.54
N ASN A 204 -17.37 11.95 19.21
CA ASN A 204 -16.06 11.45 18.83
C ASN A 204 -15.81 10.11 19.53
N THR A 205 -15.44 9.10 18.74
CA THR A 205 -15.23 7.74 19.25
C THR A 205 -14.01 7.13 18.57
N SER A 206 -13.21 6.39 19.33
CA SER A 206 -12.10 5.62 18.78
C SER A 206 -12.60 4.29 18.22
N ILE A 207 -12.43 4.08 16.92
CA ILE A 207 -12.79 2.81 16.26
C ILE A 207 -11.59 2.21 15.52
N THR A 208 -11.65 0.91 15.26
CA THR A 208 -10.73 0.28 14.32
C THR A 208 -10.97 0.84 12.92
N LEU A 209 -9.92 1.39 12.30
CA LEU A 209 -10.01 2.00 10.99
C LEU A 209 -10.43 0.98 9.92
N PRO A 210 -11.14 1.41 8.87
CA PRO A 210 -11.53 0.55 7.75
C PRO A 210 -10.32 -0.14 7.11
N TYR A 211 -10.56 -1.29 6.47
CA TYR A 211 -9.52 -2.09 5.82
C TYR A 211 -8.60 -1.28 4.89
N GLY A 212 -9.16 -0.36 4.09
CA GLY A 212 -8.38 0.51 3.20
C GLY A 212 -7.37 1.41 3.92
N MET A 213 -7.64 1.76 5.19
CA MET A 213 -6.76 2.54 6.05
C MET A 213 -5.79 1.69 6.86
N GLN A 214 -5.95 0.36 6.92
CA GLN A 214 -5.00 -0.49 7.61
C GLN A 214 -3.67 -0.56 6.84
N PRO A 215 -2.52 -0.49 7.52
CA PRO A 215 -1.20 -0.60 6.88
C PRO A 215 -0.95 -1.97 6.24
N SER A 216 -1.56 -3.02 6.79
CA SER A 216 -1.30 -4.42 6.42
C SER A 216 -2.59 -5.25 6.51
N ASP A 217 -2.60 -6.37 5.80
CA ASP A 217 -3.64 -7.40 5.85
C ASP A 217 -3.14 -8.71 6.48
N LYS A 218 -1.87 -8.74 6.96
CA LYS A 218 -1.19 -9.91 7.53
C LYS A 218 -1.05 -11.10 6.57
N ALA A 219 -1.37 -10.94 5.30
CA ALA A 219 -1.33 -12.04 4.34
C ALA A 219 0.11 -12.47 3.99
N LEU A 220 0.24 -13.73 3.65
CA LEU A 220 1.41 -14.29 2.96
C LEU A 220 1.02 -14.51 1.50
N ARG A 221 1.84 -14.02 0.57
CA ARG A 221 1.61 -14.12 -0.87
C ARG A 221 2.76 -14.81 -1.57
N LEU A 222 2.43 -15.66 -2.53
CA LEU A 222 3.38 -16.16 -3.51
C LEU A 222 3.47 -15.16 -4.65
N LEU A 223 4.68 -14.77 -5.00
CA LEU A 223 4.98 -13.91 -6.15
C LEU A 223 5.48 -14.80 -7.28
N THR A 224 4.88 -14.71 -8.46
CA THR A 224 5.33 -15.38 -9.68
C THR A 224 5.15 -14.45 -10.86
N GLY A 225 6.09 -14.45 -11.78
CA GLY A 225 6.00 -13.62 -12.97
C GLY A 225 7.04 -14.00 -14.02
N VAL A 226 6.74 -13.65 -15.26
CA VAL A 226 7.65 -13.73 -16.39
C VAL A 226 7.79 -12.34 -16.98
N THR A 227 9.00 -11.91 -17.20
CA THR A 227 9.29 -10.62 -17.87
C THR A 227 9.99 -10.88 -19.18
N ASN A 228 9.51 -10.23 -20.23
CA ASN A 228 10.20 -10.13 -21.51
C ASN A 228 10.54 -8.67 -21.78
N VAL A 229 11.79 -8.42 -22.14
CA VAL A 229 12.27 -7.13 -22.63
C VAL A 229 12.80 -7.34 -24.03
N THR A 230 12.17 -6.73 -25.02
CA THR A 230 12.57 -6.83 -26.42
C THR A 230 12.92 -5.45 -26.94
N LYS A 231 14.12 -5.33 -27.57
CA LYS A 231 14.52 -4.13 -28.30
C LYS A 231 13.80 -4.15 -29.65
N ILE A 232 12.96 -3.20 -29.88
CA ILE A 232 12.36 -2.99 -31.18
C ILE A 232 13.30 -2.05 -31.91
N ASN A 233 14.02 -2.60 -32.89
CA ASN A 233 14.85 -1.76 -33.77
C ASN A 233 13.91 -0.85 -34.52
N ASN A 234 14.05 0.46 -34.28
CA ASN A 234 13.25 1.37 -34.98
C ASN A 234 13.77 2.58 -35.38
N PHE A 235 13.48 2.92 -36.44
CA PHE A 235 13.29 4.23 -37.00
C PHE A 235 14.49 5.13 -36.90
#